data_a2e90aace047a5d0b996416566529468
#
_entry.id   a2e90aace047a5d0b996416566529468
#
_cell.length_a   1.000
_cell.length_b   1.000
_cell.length_c   1.000
_cell.angle_alpha   90.00
_cell.angle_beta   90.00
_cell.angle_gamma   90.00
#
_symmetry.space_group_name_H-M   'P 1'
#
loop_
_entity.id
_entity.type
_entity.pdbx_description
1 polymer ?
#
loop_
_entity_poly.entity_id
_entity_poly.type
_entity_poly.pdbx_seq_one_letter_code
_entity_poly.pdbx_strand_id
1 'polypeptide(L)'
;MDVVEGVTVQTHALLSQAHQEGLRPCLVLNKIDRLILELSLSPVETYDRLAKIVDQANSIMSSLYLQSKMKDTEHNLDLKLDKDEERAHFFRPALSSNVIFCSAIDGFGFTVRSMARQFWRSDKKFGLGKISQLERVLWSNKFRISDDRTYTLIPHSLTTHTHSL
;
A
#
# COMPACT_ATOMS: atom_id res chain seq x y z
N MET A 1 11.50 -4.58 -3.36
CA MET A 1 11.96 -3.40 -2.58
C MET A 1 12.19 -3.84 -1.14
N ASP A 2 13.30 -3.47 -0.55
CA ASP A 2 13.58 -3.67 0.87
C ASP A 2 12.84 -2.62 1.70
N VAL A 3 12.03 -3.03 2.68
CA VAL A 3 11.23 -2.10 3.51
C VAL A 3 12.08 -1.33 4.52
N VAL A 4 13.26 -1.82 4.84
CA VAL A 4 14.22 -1.12 5.73
C VAL A 4 14.86 0.04 5.00
N GLU A 5 15.29 -0.16 3.76
CA GLU A 5 15.88 0.89 2.93
C GLU A 5 14.82 1.84 2.36
N GLY A 6 13.66 1.31 1.97
CA GLY A 6 12.59 2.07 1.36
C GLY A 6 12.82 2.36 -0.13
N VAL A 7 12.32 3.49 -0.60
CA VAL A 7 12.43 3.92 -2.01
C VAL A 7 13.85 4.46 -2.26
N THR A 8 14.54 3.83 -3.22
CA THR A 8 15.92 4.19 -3.61
C THR A 8 15.95 4.78 -5.03
N VAL A 9 17.11 5.30 -5.44
CA VAL A 9 17.35 5.76 -6.82
C VAL A 9 17.08 4.65 -7.84
N GLN A 10 17.44 3.40 -7.51
CA GLN A 10 17.17 2.24 -8.37
C GLN A 10 15.66 1.99 -8.53
N THR A 11 14.88 2.16 -7.45
CA THR A 11 13.42 2.06 -7.51
C THR A 11 12.84 3.09 -8.47
N HIS A 12 13.31 4.33 -8.40
CA HIS A 12 12.89 5.40 -9.30
C HIS A 12 13.21 5.05 -10.76
N ALA A 13 14.43 4.58 -11.03
CA ALA A 13 14.85 4.20 -12.38
C ALA A 13 13.99 3.07 -12.95
N LEU A 14 13.72 2.03 -12.16
CA LEU A 14 12.88 0.90 -12.57
C LEU A 14 11.43 1.30 -12.83
N LEU A 15 10.85 2.15 -11.99
CA LEU A 15 9.48 2.67 -12.21
C LEU A 15 9.40 3.55 -13.45
N SER A 16 10.44 4.36 -13.70
CA SER A 16 10.53 5.19 -14.92
C SER A 16 10.59 4.33 -16.17
N GLN A 17 11.43 3.28 -16.17
CA GLN A 17 11.52 2.35 -17.28
C GLN A 17 10.21 1.60 -17.50
N ALA A 18 9.60 1.05 -16.44
CA ALA A 18 8.34 0.36 -16.53
C ALA A 18 7.23 1.26 -17.12
N HIS A 19 7.22 2.54 -16.72
CA HIS A 19 6.28 3.52 -17.26
C HIS A 19 6.52 3.79 -18.75
N GLN A 20 7.78 3.97 -19.17
CA GLN A 20 8.15 4.20 -20.58
C GLN A 20 7.77 3.03 -21.48
N GLU A 21 7.91 1.80 -20.97
CA GLU A 21 7.55 0.56 -21.68
C GLU A 21 6.04 0.22 -21.59
N GLY A 22 5.23 1.06 -20.96
CA GLY A 22 3.79 0.84 -20.79
C GLY A 22 3.45 -0.36 -19.90
N LEU A 23 4.37 -0.80 -19.04
CA LEU A 23 4.18 -1.93 -18.15
C LEU A 23 3.38 -1.52 -16.91
N ARG A 24 2.57 -2.46 -16.41
CA ARG A 24 1.86 -2.30 -15.13
C ARG A 24 2.70 -2.89 -13.99
N PRO A 25 3.35 -2.06 -13.16
CA PRO A 25 4.23 -2.55 -12.11
C PRO A 25 3.44 -3.17 -10.95
N CYS A 26 4.04 -4.17 -10.32
CA CYS A 26 3.62 -4.71 -9.03
C CYS A 26 4.69 -4.36 -7.98
N LEU A 27 4.27 -3.78 -6.86
CA LEU A 27 5.16 -3.39 -5.78
C LEU A 27 5.31 -4.56 -4.79
N VAL A 28 6.51 -5.12 -4.68
CA VAL A 28 6.84 -6.16 -3.71
C VAL A 28 7.63 -5.54 -2.56
N LEU A 29 7.03 -5.47 -1.38
CA LEU A 29 7.61 -5.00 -0.13
C LEU A 29 8.18 -6.19 0.64
N ASN A 30 9.48 -6.40 0.50
CA ASN A 30 10.19 -7.54 1.09
C ASN A 30 10.89 -7.16 2.40
N LYS A 31 11.18 -8.16 3.22
CA LYS A 31 11.85 -8.07 4.52
C LYS A 31 11.01 -7.37 5.60
N ILE A 32 9.68 -7.58 5.58
CA ILE A 32 8.81 -7.02 6.62
C ILE A 32 9.09 -7.60 8.02
N ASP A 33 9.64 -8.82 8.10
CA ASP A 33 10.18 -9.45 9.30
C ASP A 33 11.18 -8.54 10.03
N ARG A 34 12.05 -7.85 9.29
CA ARG A 34 13.09 -6.98 9.87
C ARG A 34 12.51 -5.74 10.56
N LEU A 35 11.35 -5.25 10.13
CA LEU A 35 10.67 -4.14 10.81
C LEU A 35 10.31 -4.52 12.25
N ILE A 36 9.96 -5.78 12.46
CA ILE A 36 9.57 -6.31 13.78
C ILE A 36 10.79 -6.80 14.55
N LEU A 37 11.61 -7.66 13.94
CA LEU A 37 12.71 -8.36 14.61
C LEU A 37 13.93 -7.48 14.86
N GLU A 38 14.30 -6.63 13.91
CA GLU A 38 15.50 -5.78 14.02
C GLU A 38 15.17 -4.37 14.52
N LEU A 39 14.13 -3.74 13.96
CA LEU A 39 13.77 -2.37 14.30
C LEU A 39 12.79 -2.29 15.48
N SER A 40 12.26 -3.43 15.93
CA SER A 40 11.32 -3.52 17.06
C SER A 40 10.13 -2.55 16.95
N LEU A 41 9.67 -2.29 15.72
CA LEU A 41 8.56 -1.37 15.49
C LEU A 41 7.24 -1.96 15.99
N SER A 42 6.43 -1.12 16.60
CA SER A 42 5.05 -1.46 16.93
C SER A 42 4.21 -1.71 15.65
N PRO A 43 3.06 -2.38 15.74
CA PRO A 43 2.18 -2.58 14.58
C PRO A 43 1.77 -1.28 13.87
N VAL A 44 1.57 -0.19 14.62
CA VAL A 44 1.22 1.13 14.07
C VAL A 44 2.39 1.72 13.30
N GLU A 45 3.59 1.74 13.90
CA GLU A 45 4.80 2.24 13.26
C GLU A 45 5.16 1.41 12.01
N THR A 46 4.98 0.09 12.08
CA THR A 46 5.15 -0.80 10.92
C THR A 46 4.19 -0.41 9.79
N TYR A 47 2.92 -0.20 10.10
CA TYR A 47 1.93 0.27 9.13
C TYR A 47 2.33 1.62 8.52
N ASP A 48 2.68 2.60 9.35
CA ASP A 48 3.06 3.94 8.90
C ASP A 48 4.31 3.89 8.01
N ARG A 49 5.26 3.05 8.33
CA ARG A 49 6.45 2.82 7.50
C ARG A 49 6.09 2.26 6.14
N LEU A 50 5.27 1.21 6.09
CA LEU A 50 4.82 0.59 4.85
C LEU A 50 3.96 1.54 4.02
N ALA A 51 3.04 2.28 4.65
CA ALA A 51 2.20 3.28 4.00
C ALA A 51 3.06 4.38 3.35
N LYS A 52 4.06 4.89 4.07
CA LYS A 52 4.99 5.90 3.57
C LYS A 52 5.76 5.42 2.33
N ILE A 53 6.19 4.16 2.30
CA ILE A 53 6.88 3.58 1.12
C ILE A 53 5.92 3.53 -0.08
N VAL A 54 4.68 3.10 0.13
CA VAL A 54 3.66 3.05 -0.94
C VAL A 54 3.38 4.47 -1.46
N ASP A 55 3.25 5.46 -0.59
CA ASP A 55 3.01 6.85 -0.96
C ASP A 55 4.19 7.45 -1.73
N GLN A 56 5.42 7.15 -1.34
CA GLN A 56 6.62 7.57 -2.07
C GLN A 56 6.67 6.97 -3.47
N ALA A 57 6.38 5.66 -3.62
CA ALA A 57 6.30 5.01 -4.91
C ALA A 57 5.18 5.63 -5.79
N ASN A 58 4.03 5.93 -5.20
CA ASN A 58 2.93 6.61 -5.88
C ASN A 58 3.28 8.04 -6.29
N SER A 59 4.07 8.76 -5.51
CA SER A 59 4.54 10.10 -5.86
C SER A 59 5.42 10.07 -7.11
N ILE A 60 6.29 9.05 -7.24
CA ILE A 60 7.08 8.84 -8.46
C ILE A 60 6.17 8.56 -9.65
N MET A 61 5.23 7.61 -9.52
CA MET A 61 4.30 7.27 -10.59
C MET A 61 3.44 8.47 -11.02
N SER A 62 2.99 9.29 -10.07
CA SER A 62 2.26 10.53 -10.36
C SER A 62 3.08 11.50 -11.19
N SER A 63 4.35 11.70 -10.83
CA SER A 63 5.25 12.59 -11.57
C SER A 63 5.49 12.09 -13.00
N LEU A 64 5.71 10.78 -13.17
CA LEU A 64 5.91 10.16 -14.48
C LEU A 64 4.66 10.27 -15.37
N TYR A 65 3.49 10.00 -14.78
CA TYR A 65 2.22 10.12 -15.48
C TYR A 65 1.94 11.55 -15.94
N LEU A 66 2.18 12.54 -15.08
CA LEU A 66 2.04 13.95 -15.44
C LEU A 66 3.00 14.36 -16.55
N GLN A 67 4.26 13.92 -16.49
CA GLN A 67 5.24 14.20 -17.55
C GLN A 67 4.85 13.61 -18.91
N SER A 68 4.31 12.38 -18.94
CA SER A 68 3.83 11.78 -20.17
C SER A 68 2.65 12.56 -20.76
N LYS A 69 1.69 12.95 -19.90
CA LYS A 69 0.54 13.74 -20.35
C LYS A 69 0.90 15.12 -20.87
N MET A 70 1.88 15.79 -20.27
CA MET A 70 2.38 17.08 -20.78
C MET A 70 2.98 16.94 -22.19
N LYS A 71 3.71 15.87 -22.50
CA LYS A 71 4.25 15.59 -23.82
C LYS A 71 3.15 15.33 -24.86
N ASP A 72 2.11 14.60 -24.44
CA ASP A 72 0.97 14.30 -25.31
C ASP A 72 0.10 15.54 -25.59
N THR A 73 0.08 16.52 -24.66
CA THR A 73 -0.72 17.76 -24.79
C THR A 73 -0.13 18.73 -25.82
N GLU A 74 1.18 18.68 -26.07
CA GLU A 74 1.77 19.45 -27.16
C GLU A 74 1.26 19.01 -28.54
N HIS A 75 0.61 17.84 -28.65
CA HIS A 75 0.10 17.27 -29.88
C HIS A 75 -1.43 17.16 -29.97
N ASN A 76 -2.20 17.25 -28.85
CA ASN A 76 -3.66 17.13 -28.89
C ASN A 76 -4.36 17.91 -27.77
N LEU A 77 -5.31 18.79 -28.14
CA LEU A 77 -6.03 19.69 -27.21
C LEU A 77 -7.19 19.08 -26.42
N ASP A 78 -7.53 17.80 -26.59
CA ASP A 78 -8.66 17.14 -25.92
C ASP A 78 -8.18 16.07 -24.93
N LEU A 79 -7.74 16.51 -23.75
CA LEU A 79 -7.41 15.64 -22.63
C LEU A 79 -8.64 15.34 -21.75
N LYS A 80 -9.40 14.33 -22.10
CA LYS A 80 -10.21 13.61 -21.11
C LYS A 80 -9.25 12.74 -20.27
N LEU A 81 -8.97 13.15 -19.04
CA LEU A 81 -8.30 12.29 -18.07
C LEU A 81 -9.14 11.02 -17.91
N ASP A 82 -8.65 9.92 -18.46
CA ASP A 82 -9.24 8.62 -18.19
C ASP A 82 -8.84 8.19 -16.76
N LYS A 83 -9.79 8.40 -15.82
CA LYS A 83 -9.59 8.10 -14.40
C LYS A 83 -9.30 6.61 -14.16
N ASP A 84 -9.64 5.74 -15.08
CA ASP A 84 -9.41 4.30 -14.95
C ASP A 84 -8.00 3.94 -15.41
N GLU A 85 -7.44 4.62 -16.41
CA GLU A 85 -6.01 4.53 -16.74
C GLU A 85 -5.14 5.06 -15.61
N GLU A 86 -5.45 6.24 -15.08
CA GLU A 86 -4.74 6.81 -13.94
C GLU A 86 -4.74 5.83 -12.75
N ARG A 87 -5.90 5.23 -12.43
CA ARG A 87 -6.03 4.26 -11.33
C ARG A 87 -5.21 3.00 -11.54
N ALA A 88 -4.98 2.57 -12.77
CA ALA A 88 -4.23 1.36 -13.09
C ALA A 88 -2.73 1.48 -12.83
N HIS A 89 -2.19 2.71 -12.81
CA HIS A 89 -0.76 2.97 -12.61
C HIS A 89 -0.36 3.13 -11.13
N PHE A 90 -1.32 3.33 -10.22
CA PHE A 90 -1.01 3.53 -8.80
C PHE A 90 -1.04 2.25 -7.97
N PHE A 91 -0.17 2.22 -6.95
CA PHE A 91 -0.13 1.15 -5.96
C PHE A 91 -1.22 1.37 -4.92
N ARG A 92 -2.19 0.45 -4.89
CA ARG A 92 -3.35 0.53 -3.99
C ARG A 92 -3.56 -0.80 -3.28
N PRO A 93 -2.93 -1.02 -2.11
CA PRO A 93 -2.95 -2.31 -1.41
C PRO A 93 -4.37 -2.87 -1.20
N ALA A 94 -5.32 -2.02 -0.80
CA ALA A 94 -6.69 -2.44 -0.52
C ALA A 94 -7.60 -2.55 -1.77
N LEU A 95 -7.22 -1.96 -2.90
CA LEU A 95 -8.12 -1.86 -4.06
C LEU A 95 -7.64 -2.68 -5.27
N SER A 96 -6.35 -2.58 -5.59
CA SER A 96 -5.80 -3.14 -6.85
C SER A 96 -5.06 -4.45 -6.63
N SER A 97 -4.76 -4.83 -5.39
CA SER A 97 -3.94 -6.02 -5.05
C SER A 97 -2.57 -6.07 -5.76
N ASN A 98 -2.07 -4.92 -6.20
CA ASN A 98 -0.79 -4.75 -6.88
C ASN A 98 0.36 -4.41 -5.92
N VAL A 99 0.14 -4.61 -4.62
CA VAL A 99 1.15 -4.52 -3.57
C VAL A 99 1.19 -5.84 -2.82
N ILE A 100 2.38 -6.43 -2.75
CA ILE A 100 2.66 -7.68 -2.05
C ILE A 100 3.58 -7.38 -0.87
N PHE A 101 3.21 -7.86 0.29
CA PHE A 101 4.00 -7.83 1.51
C PHE A 101 4.63 -9.20 1.71
N CYS A 102 5.94 -9.27 1.93
CA CYS A 102 6.61 -10.56 2.06
C CYS A 102 7.85 -10.53 2.95
N SER A 103 8.22 -11.71 3.43
CA SER A 103 9.53 -12.04 3.94
C SER A 103 10.06 -13.23 3.12
N ALA A 104 11.06 -12.97 2.30
CA ALA A 104 11.66 -14.02 1.49
C ALA A 104 12.43 -15.02 2.35
N ILE A 105 12.97 -14.61 3.48
CA ILE A 105 13.72 -15.48 4.40
C ILE A 105 12.75 -16.44 5.14
N ASP A 106 11.57 -15.97 5.52
CA ASP A 106 10.55 -16.77 6.19
C ASP A 106 9.62 -17.51 5.22
N GLY A 107 9.77 -17.27 3.91
CA GLY A 107 9.04 -17.96 2.87
C GLY A 107 7.56 -17.62 2.78
N PHE A 108 7.14 -16.42 3.18
CA PHE A 108 5.74 -16.00 3.06
C PHE A 108 5.55 -14.71 2.27
N GLY A 109 4.37 -14.59 1.69
CA GLY A 109 3.94 -13.38 1.02
C GLY A 109 2.42 -13.30 0.95
N PHE A 110 1.88 -12.08 1.06
CA PHE A 110 0.45 -11.84 1.02
C PHE A 110 0.12 -10.47 0.42
N THR A 111 -1.11 -10.35 -0.06
CA THR A 111 -1.74 -9.07 -0.39
C THR A 111 -2.81 -8.77 0.66
N VAL A 112 -3.23 -7.51 0.79
CA VAL A 112 -4.36 -7.16 1.67
C VAL A 112 -5.60 -8.00 1.33
N ARG A 113 -5.85 -8.24 0.04
CA ARG A 113 -6.96 -9.09 -0.43
C ARG A 113 -6.83 -10.54 -0.01
N SER A 114 -5.64 -11.15 -0.12
CA SER A 114 -5.44 -12.54 0.30
C SER A 114 -5.64 -12.70 1.81
N MET A 115 -5.15 -11.74 2.58
CA MET A 115 -5.33 -11.69 4.03
C MET A 115 -6.80 -11.49 4.41
N ALA A 116 -7.51 -10.57 3.74
CA ALA A 116 -8.94 -10.36 3.96
C ALA A 116 -9.75 -11.64 3.69
N ARG A 117 -9.43 -12.38 2.62
CA ARG A 117 -10.07 -13.66 2.31
C ARG A 117 -9.79 -14.73 3.36
N GLN A 118 -8.58 -14.78 3.88
CA GLN A 118 -8.19 -15.72 4.94
C GLN A 118 -8.97 -15.44 6.22
N PHE A 119 -9.02 -14.19 6.67
CA PHE A 119 -9.80 -13.79 7.83
C PHE A 119 -11.30 -14.04 7.63
N TRP A 120 -11.84 -13.72 6.45
CA TRP A 120 -13.23 -13.97 6.12
C TRP A 120 -13.64 -15.45 6.19
N ARG A 121 -12.72 -16.36 5.80
CA ARG A 121 -12.96 -17.81 5.87
C ARG A 121 -12.86 -18.34 7.31
N SER A 122 -11.92 -17.80 8.09
CA SER A 122 -11.65 -18.27 9.45
C SER A 122 -12.73 -17.85 10.44
N ASP A 123 -13.39 -16.71 10.20
CA ASP A 123 -14.32 -16.14 11.16
C ASP A 123 -15.47 -15.39 10.48
N LYS A 124 -16.65 -16.02 10.47
CA LYS A 124 -17.89 -15.39 9.98
C LYS A 124 -18.39 -14.25 10.87
N LYS A 125 -17.77 -14.03 12.04
CA LYS A 125 -18.16 -13.01 13.04
C LYS A 125 -17.70 -11.59 12.70
N PHE A 126 -16.91 -11.42 11.65
CA PHE A 126 -16.46 -10.08 11.24
C PHE A 126 -17.57 -9.17 10.73
N GLY A 127 -18.84 -9.35 11.00
CA GLY A 127 -19.95 -8.39 10.88
C GLY A 127 -19.99 -7.45 9.65
N LEU A 128 -19.00 -7.50 8.76
CA LEU A 128 -18.90 -6.72 7.54
C LEU A 128 -19.60 -7.44 6.39
N GLY A 129 -20.53 -6.78 5.78
CA GLY A 129 -21.36 -7.35 4.70
C GLY A 129 -20.57 -7.71 3.42
N LYS A 130 -19.32 -7.26 3.25
CA LYS A 130 -18.52 -7.50 2.04
C LYS A 130 -17.02 -7.58 2.33
N ILE A 131 -16.31 -8.49 1.65
CA ILE A 131 -14.84 -8.63 1.73
C ILE A 131 -14.12 -7.31 1.40
N SER A 132 -14.64 -6.52 0.47
CA SER A 132 -14.06 -5.22 0.09
C SER A 132 -14.07 -4.18 1.22
N GLN A 133 -14.97 -4.31 2.19
CA GLN A 133 -14.94 -3.47 3.39
C GLN A 133 -13.80 -3.91 4.31
N LEU A 134 -13.61 -5.21 4.48
CA LEU A 134 -12.49 -5.76 5.27
C LEU A 134 -11.13 -5.40 4.65
N GLU A 135 -10.99 -5.42 3.31
CA GLU A 135 -9.76 -4.97 2.63
C GLU A 135 -9.41 -3.52 3.00
N ARG A 136 -10.41 -2.63 3.03
CA ARG A 136 -10.20 -1.22 3.42
C ARG A 136 -9.86 -1.06 4.90
N VAL A 137 -10.46 -1.86 5.77
CA VAL A 137 -10.19 -1.85 7.20
C VAL A 137 -8.77 -2.34 7.49
N LEU A 138 -8.34 -3.43 6.85
CA LEU A 138 -7.01 -4.01 7.01
C LEU A 138 -5.90 -3.08 6.52
N TRP A 139 -6.18 -2.23 5.51
CA TRP A 139 -5.25 -1.20 5.07
C TRP A 139 -5.71 0.18 5.53
N SER A 140 -5.74 0.37 6.85
CA SER A 140 -6.10 1.64 7.47
C SER A 140 -5.58 1.70 8.91
N ASN A 141 -5.09 2.86 9.31
CA ASN A 141 -4.74 3.15 10.70
C ASN A 141 -5.95 3.59 11.55
N LYS A 142 -7.13 3.66 10.95
CA LYS A 142 -8.36 4.15 11.62
C LYS A 142 -9.07 3.08 12.43
N PHE A 143 -8.67 1.82 12.30
CA PHE A 143 -9.33 0.70 12.95
C PHE A 143 -8.34 -0.12 13.75
N ARG A 144 -8.72 -0.50 14.96
CA ARG A 144 -8.03 -1.48 15.78
C ARG A 144 -8.86 -2.75 15.82
N ILE A 145 -8.22 -3.89 15.61
CA ILE A 145 -8.83 -5.20 15.88
C ILE A 145 -8.59 -5.49 17.35
N SER A 146 -9.67 -5.63 18.10
CA SER A 146 -9.65 -6.01 19.51
C SER A 146 -9.42 -7.53 19.67
N ASP A 147 -9.01 -7.99 20.86
CA ASP A 147 -8.78 -9.42 21.14
C ASP A 147 -10.05 -10.27 20.94
N ASP A 148 -11.22 -9.69 21.09
CA ASP A 148 -12.53 -10.30 20.76
C ASP A 148 -12.87 -10.20 19.27
N ARG A 149 -11.91 -9.82 18.42
CA ARG A 149 -12.03 -9.72 16.97
C ARG A 149 -13.12 -8.76 16.48
N THR A 150 -13.47 -7.80 17.31
CA THR A 150 -14.28 -6.65 16.90
C THR A 150 -13.37 -5.51 16.45
N TYR A 151 -13.79 -4.71 15.45
CA TYR A 151 -13.05 -3.51 15.11
C TYR A 151 -13.69 -2.30 15.74
N THR A 152 -12.86 -1.52 16.37
CA THR A 152 -13.23 -0.20 16.85
C THR A 152 -12.53 0.86 16.01
N LEU A 153 -13.27 1.89 15.60
CA LEU A 153 -12.69 3.10 15.05
C LEU A 153 -11.77 3.73 16.10
N ILE A 154 -10.52 3.99 15.73
CA ILE A 154 -9.62 4.74 16.58
C ILE A 154 -10.05 6.21 16.49
N PRO A 155 -10.51 6.85 17.57
CA PRO A 155 -10.84 8.27 17.54
C PRO A 155 -9.61 9.10 17.18
N HIS A 156 -9.79 10.13 16.38
CA HIS A 156 -8.71 11.05 15.93
C HIS A 156 -7.90 11.66 17.08
N SER A 157 -8.45 11.70 18.29
CA SER A 157 -7.82 12.23 19.50
C SER A 157 -6.71 11.36 20.09
N LEU A 158 -6.59 10.09 19.69
CA LEU A 158 -5.57 9.17 20.20
C LEU A 158 -4.32 9.05 19.30
N THR A 159 -4.33 9.67 18.13
CA THR A 159 -3.19 9.65 17.20
C THR A 159 -2.16 10.76 17.46
N THR A 160 -2.40 11.66 18.43
CA THR A 160 -1.54 12.82 18.66
C THR A 160 -0.73 12.80 19.96
N HIS A 161 -0.76 11.72 20.75
CA HIS A 161 -0.01 11.66 22.00
C HIS A 161 0.77 10.36 22.17
N THR A 162 1.92 10.25 21.50
CA THR A 162 3.06 9.46 21.96
C THR A 162 4.38 10.08 21.48
N HIS A 163 4.56 11.36 21.75
CA HIS A 163 5.88 11.95 21.83
C HIS A 163 5.96 12.71 23.17
N SER A 164 6.31 11.98 24.23
CA SER A 164 6.93 12.47 25.46
C SER A 164 7.11 11.29 26.41
N LEU A 165 8.27 10.74 26.44
CA LEU A 165 9.16 10.48 27.60
C LEU A 165 10.30 9.58 27.13
#